data_7a54728c35ac1810414610889ab94dee
#
_entry.id   7a54728c35ac1810414610889ab94dee
#
_cell.length_a   1.000
_cell.length_b   1.000
_cell.length_c   1.000
_cell.angle_alpha   90.00
_cell.angle_beta   90.00
_cell.angle_gamma   90.00
#
_symmetry.space_group_name_H-M   'P 1'
#
loop_
_entity.id
_entity.type
_entity.pdbx_description
1 polymer ?
#
loop_
_entity_poly.entity_id
_entity_poly.type
_entity_poly.pdbx_seq_one_letter_code
_entity_poly.pdbx_strand_id
1 'polypeptide(L)'
;KSSSSSKKSSSSKRYSSYTGSGNGSEVASYAQNFVGNPYVYGGSSLTRGTDCSGFTMSVYAQFGYSLPHSAAAQSGCGSKVSLSNVQPGDLIFYRNGSRIGHVAMYIGGGRVVHASNPSDGIKISNMYYRKPCGARRIIG
;
A
#
# COMPACT_ATOMS: atom_id res chain seq x y z
N LYS A 1 21.38 -6.46 4.93
CA LYS A 1 20.98 -6.05 4.98
C LYS A 1 20.50 -5.93 4.72
N SER A 2 21.07 -6.25 5.01
CA SER A 2 20.53 -5.87 5.07
C SER A 2 20.27 -5.79 4.96
N SER A 3 20.76 -6.19 5.21
CA SER A 3 20.34 -5.85 5.31
C SER A 3 20.18 -5.73 5.29
N SER A 4 20.77 -6.07 5.57
CA SER A 4 20.44 -5.69 5.69
C SER A 4 20.35 -5.51 5.74
N SER A 5 20.98 -5.83 6.01
CA SER A 5 20.70 -5.37 6.16
C SER A 5 20.69 -5.15 6.29
N SER A 6 21.34 -5.52 6.63
CA SER A 6 21.04 -5.01 6.81
C SER A 6 21.05 -4.69 6.97
N LYS A 7 21.75 -4.98 7.56
CA LYS A 7 21.56 -4.45 7.77
C LYS A 7 21.14 -4.08 8.03
N LYS A 8 21.93 -4.40 8.39
CA LYS A 8 21.46 -3.79 8.68
C LYS A 8 20.81 -3.44 8.99
N SER A 9 21.60 -3.90 9.15
CA SER A 9 20.75 -3.22 9.50
C SER A 9 20.26 -2.88 9.79
N SER A 10 20.78 -3.31 10.26
CA SER A 10 19.87 -2.65 10.59
C SER A 10 19.30 -2.25 10.88
N SER A 11 19.53 -2.58 11.35
CA SER A 11 18.54 -1.87 11.62
C SER A 11 17.92 -1.39 11.89
N SER A 12 17.77 -1.62 12.40
CA SER A 12 16.76 -0.89 12.54
C SER A 12 16.21 -0.36 12.85
N LYS A 13 15.96 -0.13 13.20
CA LYS A 13 15.07 0.58 13.29
C LYS A 13 14.47 1.27 13.56
N ARG A 14 14.24 1.78 13.72
CA ARG A 14 13.51 2.66 13.70
C ARG A 14 12.77 3.40 13.87
N TYR A 15 12.39 4.29 14.13
CA TYR A 15 11.51 5.17 13.91
C TYR A 15 11.16 6.24 14.17
N SER A 16 10.80 6.89 14.50
CA SER A 16 10.48 7.75 14.35
C SER A 16 10.54 8.56 13.79
N SER A 17 10.38 9.22 14.15
CA SER A 17 10.53 9.70 13.11
C SER A 17 11.22 8.96 12.52
N TYR A 18 10.94 8.29 12.88
CA TYR A 18 11.42 7.52 12.11
C TYR A 18 11.19 7.82 10.97
N THR A 19 11.67 7.75 10.76
CA THR A 19 11.51 7.74 9.57
C THR A 19 11.37 6.46 9.14
N GLY A 20 10.39 6.16 8.46
CA GLY A 20 10.23 4.92 7.80
C GLY A 20 11.49 4.63 7.05
N SER A 21 11.94 3.43 7.12
CA SER A 21 13.07 3.04 6.35
C SER A 21 12.62 2.73 4.94
N GLY A 22 13.51 2.86 4.00
CA GLY A 22 13.21 2.56 2.63
C GLY A 22 12.56 3.68 1.86
N ASN A 23 12.23 3.42 0.63
CA ASN A 23 11.58 4.36 -0.25
C ASN A 23 10.33 3.71 -0.86
N GLY A 24 9.59 4.48 -1.65
CA GLY A 24 8.35 3.99 -2.25
C GLY A 24 8.55 2.76 -3.13
N SER A 25 9.67 2.69 -3.85
CA SER A 25 9.97 1.52 -4.69
C SER A 25 10.15 0.27 -3.86
N GLU A 26 10.79 0.39 -2.69
CA GLU A 26 10.98 -0.75 -1.79
C GLU A 26 9.65 -1.22 -1.22
N VAL A 27 8.79 -0.28 -0.86
CA VAL A 27 7.45 -0.61 -0.35
C VAL A 27 6.65 -1.35 -1.42
N ALA A 28 6.67 -0.83 -2.65
CA ALA A 28 5.95 -1.45 -3.76
C ALA A 28 6.48 -2.84 -4.07
N SER A 29 7.80 -3.01 -4.02
CA SER A 29 8.43 -4.31 -4.25
C SER A 29 8.03 -5.32 -3.17
N TYR A 30 8.07 -4.89 -1.91
CA TYR A 30 7.67 -5.74 -0.80
C TYR A 30 6.21 -6.18 -0.94
N ALA A 31 5.33 -5.24 -1.31
CA ALA A 31 3.92 -5.53 -1.46
C ALA A 31 3.66 -6.61 -2.51
N GLN A 32 4.45 -6.66 -3.56
CA GLN A 32 4.25 -7.62 -4.64
C GLN A 32 4.55 -9.06 -4.23
N ASN A 33 5.25 -9.27 -3.13
CA ASN A 33 5.53 -10.62 -2.63
C ASN A 33 4.26 -11.36 -2.20
N PHE A 34 3.17 -10.64 -2.00
CA PHE A 34 1.94 -11.20 -1.47
C PHE A 34 0.87 -11.44 -2.53
N VAL A 35 1.20 -11.20 -3.79
CA VAL A 35 0.28 -11.49 -4.90
C VAL A 35 -0.08 -12.98 -4.88
N GLY A 36 -1.36 -13.28 -4.99
CA GLY A 36 -1.86 -14.65 -4.91
C GLY A 36 -2.40 -15.03 -3.54
N ASN A 37 -2.12 -14.24 -2.50
CA ASN A 37 -2.62 -14.52 -1.17
C ASN A 37 -4.09 -14.10 -1.04
N PRO A 38 -4.83 -14.67 -0.07
CA PRO A 38 -6.28 -14.49 -0.05
C PRO A 38 -6.74 -13.11 0.42
N TYR A 39 -7.93 -12.75 -0.01
CA TYR A 39 -8.66 -11.59 0.48
C TYR A 39 -9.62 -12.03 1.58
N VAL A 40 -9.63 -11.33 2.70
CA VAL A 40 -10.62 -11.54 3.78
C VAL A 40 -11.15 -10.18 4.22
N TYR A 41 -12.44 -9.99 4.15
CA TYR A 41 -13.07 -8.74 4.54
C TYR A 41 -12.75 -8.44 6.01
N GLY A 42 -12.25 -7.22 6.26
CA GLY A 42 -11.83 -6.83 7.62
C GLY A 42 -10.51 -7.42 8.06
N GLY A 43 -9.87 -8.25 7.23
CA GLY A 43 -8.60 -8.87 7.56
C GLY A 43 -7.42 -7.93 7.37
N SER A 44 -6.33 -8.22 8.06
CA SER A 44 -5.09 -7.45 7.95
C SER A 44 -3.85 -8.33 7.92
N SER A 45 -4.01 -9.60 7.60
CA SER A 45 -2.87 -10.52 7.48
C SER A 45 -2.44 -10.63 6.04
N LEU A 46 -1.18 -10.32 5.77
CA LEU A 46 -0.64 -10.37 4.40
C LEU A 46 -0.58 -11.80 3.85
N THR A 47 -0.60 -12.80 4.71
CA THR A 47 -0.50 -14.20 4.29
C THR A 47 -1.78 -14.98 4.45
N ARG A 48 -2.62 -14.65 5.44
CA ARG A 48 -3.84 -15.39 5.74
C ARG A 48 -5.11 -14.75 5.21
N GLY A 49 -5.04 -13.47 4.91
CA GLY A 49 -6.17 -12.77 4.34
C GLY A 49 -6.25 -11.34 4.82
N THR A 50 -6.42 -10.44 3.87
CA THR A 50 -6.52 -9.00 4.16
C THR A 50 -7.49 -8.38 3.19
N ASP A 51 -8.10 -7.26 3.59
CA ASP A 51 -8.87 -6.45 2.66
C ASP A 51 -7.96 -5.35 2.08
N CYS A 52 -8.52 -4.46 1.27
CA CYS A 52 -7.72 -3.48 0.53
C CYS A 52 -6.94 -2.54 1.46
N SER A 53 -7.60 -1.99 2.46
CA SER A 53 -6.95 -1.06 3.39
C SER A 53 -6.05 -1.80 4.39
N GLY A 54 -6.42 -3.02 4.75
CA GLY A 54 -5.59 -3.87 5.60
C GLY A 54 -4.28 -4.22 4.91
N PHE A 55 -4.33 -4.43 3.60
CA PHE A 55 -3.14 -4.72 2.80
C PHE A 55 -2.15 -3.55 2.85
N THR A 56 -2.60 -2.35 2.49
CA THR A 56 -1.73 -1.18 2.50
C THR A 56 -1.24 -0.85 3.91
N MET A 57 -2.12 -0.96 4.90
CA MET A 57 -1.78 -0.75 6.31
C MET A 57 -0.66 -1.70 6.75
N SER A 58 -0.80 -2.98 6.44
CA SER A 58 0.18 -3.99 6.87
C SER A 58 1.50 -3.86 6.14
N VAL A 59 1.47 -3.53 4.85
CA VAL A 59 2.69 -3.32 4.08
C VAL A 59 3.47 -2.14 4.65
N TYR A 60 2.81 -1.01 4.88
CA TYR A 60 3.49 0.17 5.42
C TYR A 60 3.94 -0.03 6.87
N ALA A 61 3.24 -0.87 7.63
CA ALA A 61 3.66 -1.18 9.00
C ALA A 61 5.04 -1.82 9.04
N GLN A 62 5.40 -2.59 8.02
CA GLN A 62 6.73 -3.19 7.93
C GLN A 62 7.84 -2.15 7.75
N PHE A 63 7.48 -0.96 7.30
CA PHE A 63 8.44 0.13 7.07
C PHE A 63 8.33 1.22 8.13
N GLY A 64 7.59 0.97 9.20
CA GLY A 64 7.50 1.88 10.32
C GLY A 64 6.43 2.95 10.22
N TYR A 65 5.52 2.83 9.27
CA TYR A 65 4.42 3.78 9.08
C TYR A 65 3.11 3.20 9.60
N SER A 66 2.36 4.00 10.33
CA SER A 66 1.09 3.58 10.91
C SER A 66 -0.05 4.19 10.07
N LEU A 67 -0.87 3.34 9.49
CA LEU A 67 -2.03 3.77 8.71
C LEU A 67 -3.31 3.22 9.35
N PRO A 68 -4.42 3.95 9.25
CA PRO A 68 -5.69 3.44 9.74
C PRO A 68 -6.22 2.32 8.85
N HIS A 69 -7.02 1.42 9.41
CA HIS A 69 -7.60 0.31 8.67
C HIS A 69 -8.90 0.76 8.01
N SER A 70 -8.77 1.68 7.07
CA SER A 70 -9.91 2.24 6.33
C SER A 70 -9.40 2.97 5.10
N ALA A 71 -9.92 2.62 3.94
CA ALA A 71 -9.54 3.30 2.70
C ALA A 71 -9.86 4.79 2.77
N ALA A 72 -11.04 5.14 3.29
CA ALA A 72 -11.44 6.55 3.42
C ALA A 72 -10.51 7.31 4.35
N ALA A 73 -10.13 6.71 5.48
CA ALA A 73 -9.21 7.34 6.43
C ALA A 73 -7.80 7.46 5.85
N GLN A 74 -7.34 6.45 5.12
CA GLN A 74 -6.04 6.50 4.47
C GLN A 74 -5.98 7.60 3.42
N SER A 75 -7.10 7.95 2.81
CA SER A 75 -7.15 9.01 1.81
C SER A 75 -6.87 10.39 2.40
N GLY A 76 -6.85 10.51 3.73
CA GLY A 76 -6.45 11.72 4.43
C GLY A 76 -5.04 11.68 4.96
N CYS A 77 -4.31 10.59 4.73
CA CYS A 77 -2.94 10.43 5.23
C CYS A 77 -1.92 10.92 4.22
N GLY A 78 -0.75 11.30 4.72
CA GLY A 78 0.35 11.71 3.85
C GLY A 78 0.05 12.97 3.06
N SER A 79 0.71 13.09 1.92
CA SER A 79 0.59 14.25 1.05
C SER A 79 -0.22 13.90 -0.20
N LYS A 80 -1.07 14.84 -0.61
CA LYS A 80 -1.84 14.67 -1.84
C LYS A 80 -0.93 14.68 -3.04
N VAL A 81 -1.15 13.75 -3.95
CA VAL A 81 -0.36 13.61 -5.18
C VAL A 81 -1.30 13.60 -6.37
N SER A 82 -0.92 14.29 -7.43
CA SER A 82 -1.66 14.23 -8.68
C SER A 82 -1.56 12.82 -9.27
N LEU A 83 -2.65 12.35 -9.87
CA LEU A 83 -2.66 11.04 -10.53
C LEU A 83 -1.62 10.95 -11.66
N SER A 84 -1.21 12.08 -12.22
CA SER A 84 -0.17 12.10 -13.26
C SER A 84 1.23 12.08 -12.68
N ASN A 85 1.38 12.25 -11.37
CA ASN A 85 2.69 12.30 -10.70
C ASN A 85 2.90 11.15 -9.73
N VAL A 86 2.08 10.11 -9.79
CA VAL A 86 2.23 8.99 -8.87
C VAL A 86 3.53 8.24 -9.11
N GLN A 87 4.10 7.74 -8.01
CA GLN A 87 5.33 6.96 -8.01
C GLN A 87 5.12 5.68 -7.22
N PRO A 88 5.96 4.66 -7.42
CA PRO A 88 5.82 3.41 -6.66
C PRO A 88 5.73 3.66 -5.16
N GLY A 89 4.78 3.00 -4.51
CA GLY A 89 4.52 3.19 -3.09
C GLY A 89 3.37 4.13 -2.80
N ASP A 90 2.96 4.96 -3.76
CA ASP A 90 1.83 5.86 -3.57
C ASP A 90 0.53 5.08 -3.49
N LEU A 91 -0.41 5.57 -2.69
CA LEU A 91 -1.73 4.95 -2.54
C LEU A 91 -2.70 5.57 -3.52
N ILE A 92 -3.40 4.73 -4.27
CA ILE A 92 -4.41 5.14 -5.24
C ILE A 92 -5.77 4.79 -4.68
N PHE A 93 -6.71 5.75 -4.71
CA PHE A 93 -8.01 5.59 -4.11
C PHE A 93 -9.11 5.55 -5.16
N TYR A 94 -10.13 4.73 -4.89
CA TYR A 94 -11.25 4.51 -5.79
C TYR A 94 -12.55 4.71 -5.03
N ARG A 95 -13.55 5.26 -5.69
CA ARG A 95 -14.85 5.46 -5.07
C ARG A 95 -15.73 4.23 -5.22
N ASN A 96 -16.57 4.05 -4.20
CA ASN A 96 -17.66 3.10 -4.25
C ASN A 96 -18.92 3.94 -3.99
N GLY A 97 -19.54 4.39 -5.07
CA GLY A 97 -20.59 5.38 -4.95
C GLY A 97 -20.00 6.75 -4.61
N SER A 98 -20.51 7.41 -3.57
CA SER A 98 -20.02 8.72 -3.13
C SER A 98 -18.89 8.66 -2.14
N ARG A 99 -18.45 7.46 -1.76
CA ARG A 99 -17.44 7.25 -0.72
C ARG A 99 -16.19 6.64 -1.31
N ILE A 100 -15.04 6.89 -0.63
CA ILE A 100 -13.82 6.16 -0.96
C ILE A 100 -13.94 4.79 -0.33
N GLY A 101 -14.04 3.76 -1.17
CA GLY A 101 -14.28 2.40 -0.71
C GLY A 101 -13.19 1.41 -1.07
N HIS A 102 -12.15 1.85 -1.78
CA HIS A 102 -11.06 0.96 -2.19
C HIS A 102 -9.75 1.72 -2.27
N VAL A 103 -8.66 1.02 -1.98
CA VAL A 103 -7.31 1.58 -2.06
C VAL A 103 -6.39 0.52 -2.67
N ALA A 104 -5.44 0.98 -3.47
CA ALA A 104 -4.42 0.14 -4.08
C ALA A 104 -3.07 0.84 -3.94
N MET A 105 -1.98 0.09 -4.15
CA MET A 105 -0.65 0.64 -4.10
C MET A 105 -0.05 0.68 -5.50
N TYR A 106 0.40 1.87 -5.91
CA TYR A 106 1.02 2.03 -7.22
C TYR A 106 2.40 1.36 -7.22
N ILE A 107 2.68 0.60 -8.26
CA ILE A 107 3.94 -0.14 -8.37
C ILE A 107 4.78 0.29 -9.57
N GLY A 108 4.32 1.33 -10.30
CA GLY A 108 5.00 1.80 -11.50
C GLY A 108 4.37 1.23 -12.76
N GLY A 109 4.68 1.84 -13.90
CA GLY A 109 4.21 1.36 -15.19
C GLY A 109 2.69 1.41 -15.38
N GLY A 110 1.99 2.26 -14.61
CA GLY A 110 0.55 2.36 -14.70
C GLY A 110 -0.19 1.23 -14.01
N ARG A 111 0.47 0.49 -13.12
CA ARG A 111 -0.09 -0.67 -12.44
C ARG A 111 -0.17 -0.48 -10.95
N VAL A 112 -1.10 -1.20 -10.34
CA VAL A 112 -1.26 -1.20 -8.88
C VAL A 112 -1.33 -2.64 -8.38
N VAL A 113 -0.91 -2.83 -7.11
CA VAL A 113 -1.12 -4.08 -6.40
C VAL A 113 -2.15 -3.82 -5.32
N HIS A 114 -3.12 -4.71 -5.18
CA HIS A 114 -4.19 -4.52 -4.21
C HIS A 114 -4.85 -5.84 -3.82
N ALA A 115 -5.45 -5.85 -2.64
CA ALA A 115 -6.33 -6.93 -2.23
C ALA A 115 -7.69 -6.63 -2.84
N SER A 116 -8.05 -7.35 -3.88
CA SER A 116 -9.15 -7.01 -4.77
C SER A 116 -10.52 -7.44 -4.23
N ASN A 117 -10.72 -8.74 -4.13
CA ASN A 117 -11.99 -9.31 -3.68
C ASN A 117 -11.75 -10.76 -3.26
N PRO A 118 -12.74 -11.42 -2.62
CA PRO A 118 -12.55 -12.80 -2.15
C PRO A 118 -12.22 -13.81 -3.26
N SER A 119 -12.66 -13.55 -4.48
CA SER A 119 -12.38 -14.46 -5.60
C SER A 119 -10.96 -14.32 -6.10
N ASP A 120 -10.45 -13.10 -6.16
CA ASP A 120 -9.14 -12.81 -6.77
C ASP A 120 -8.00 -12.74 -5.76
N GLY A 121 -8.29 -12.36 -4.53
CA GLY A 121 -7.25 -12.13 -3.54
C GLY A 121 -6.39 -10.91 -3.88
N ILE A 122 -5.12 -10.99 -3.55
CA ILE A 122 -4.16 -9.93 -3.85
C ILE A 122 -3.67 -10.12 -5.28
N LYS A 123 -3.75 -9.06 -6.07
CA LYS A 123 -3.42 -9.13 -7.50
C LYS A 123 -2.87 -7.80 -8.00
N ILE A 124 -2.31 -7.83 -9.19
CA ILE A 124 -1.84 -6.64 -9.89
C ILE A 124 -2.87 -6.29 -10.96
N SER A 125 -3.23 -5.02 -11.04
CA SER A 125 -4.18 -4.52 -12.04
C SER A 125 -3.67 -3.22 -12.62
N ASN A 126 -4.24 -2.79 -13.75
CA ASN A 126 -3.98 -1.45 -14.29
C ASN A 126 -4.62 -0.44 -13.33
N MET A 127 -3.93 0.69 -13.06
CA MET A 127 -4.49 1.67 -12.13
C MET A 127 -5.81 2.28 -12.61
N TYR A 128 -6.08 2.19 -13.88
CA TYR A 128 -7.32 2.68 -14.47
C TYR A 128 -8.34 1.56 -14.74
N TYR A 129 -8.15 0.37 -14.14
CA TYR A 129 -9.17 -0.68 -14.23
C TYR A 129 -10.51 -0.20 -13.68
N ARG A 130 -10.47 0.78 -12.81
CA ARG A 130 -11.60 1.61 -12.39
C ARG A 130 -11.09 3.03 -12.40
N LYS A 131 -11.99 4.01 -12.41
CA LYS A 131 -11.59 5.41 -12.40
C LYS A 131 -11.06 5.78 -11.01
N PRO A 132 -9.78 6.10 -10.88
CA PRO A 132 -9.26 6.53 -9.56
C PRO A 132 -9.74 7.94 -9.23
N CYS A 133 -9.92 8.21 -7.94
CA CYS A 133 -10.39 9.51 -7.48
C CYS A 133 -9.29 10.35 -6.83
N GLY A 134 -8.14 9.78 -6.56
CA GLY A 134 -7.05 10.52 -5.96
C GLY A 134 -5.90 9.62 -5.56
N ALA A 135 -4.83 10.24 -5.10
CA ALA A 135 -3.63 9.53 -4.65
C ALA A 135 -3.00 10.26 -3.48
N ARG A 136 -2.31 9.51 -2.64
CA ARG A 136 -1.57 10.04 -1.50
C ARG A 136 -0.19 9.41 -1.44
N ARG A 137 0.78 10.21 -1.02
CA ARG A 137 2.16 9.75 -0.82
C ARG A 137 2.46 9.69 0.67
N ILE A 138 2.75 8.50 1.15
CA ILE A 138 3.06 8.28 2.57
C ILE A 138 4.55 8.51 2.82
N ILE A 139 5.38 7.93 1.95
CA ILE A 139 6.83 8.15 1.99
C ILE A 139 7.15 9.31 1.06
N GLY A 140 7.79 10.31 1.59
CA GLY A 140 8.10 11.39 0.69
C GLY A 140 8.64 12.64 1.32
#